data_b4763c6d238ea4d07123f9434faafd29
#
_entry.id   b4763c6d238ea4d07123f9434faafd29
#
_cell.length_a   1.000
_cell.length_b   1.000
_cell.length_c   1.000
_cell.angle_alpha   90.00
_cell.angle_beta   90.00
_cell.angle_gamma   90.00
#
_symmetry.space_group_name_H-M   'P 1'
#
loop_
_entity.id
_entity.type
_entity.pdbx_description
1 polymer ?
#
loop_
_entity_poly.entity_id
_entity_poly.type
_entity_poly.pdbx_seq_one_letter_code
_entity_poly.pdbx_strand_id
1 'polypeptide(L)'
;VSNYRVTKFNVISGNAPHMGADYEYWKQLKHQAERVYEEAKELLDACEEENMQAVLDGFLDVRYTNEYMEDLLIAGEVDTKKAWDAVCENNDSKFTTSYTYAAESKECLADKGEECYVESVQYDGELYYTVKRNVDNKVMKLKHHESPDIGKFVPEVYK
;
A
#
# COMPACT_ATOMS: atom_id res chain seq x y z
N VAL A 1 12.71 2.10 7.72
CA VAL A 1 13.31 2.93 8.77
C VAL A 1 12.58 4.24 8.76
N SER A 2 11.81 4.51 9.82
CA SER A 2 11.10 5.76 9.96
C SER A 2 12.07 6.95 9.95
N ASN A 3 11.60 8.08 9.49
CA ASN A 3 12.41 9.29 9.48
C ASN A 3 12.57 9.79 10.91
N TYR A 4 13.79 9.68 11.47
CA TYR A 4 14.13 10.16 12.81
C TYR A 4 13.57 11.55 13.16
N ARG A 5 13.42 12.45 12.19
CA ARG A 5 12.88 13.81 12.40
C ARG A 5 11.39 13.78 12.75
N VAL A 6 10.63 12.85 12.14
CA VAL A 6 9.20 12.66 12.39
C VAL A 6 9.00 12.11 13.81
N THR A 7 9.73 11.05 14.16
CA THR A 7 9.70 10.46 15.50
C THR A 7 10.04 11.49 16.56
N LYS A 8 11.14 12.22 16.37
CA LYS A 8 11.60 13.27 17.30
C LYS A 8 10.53 14.32 17.54
N PHE A 9 9.91 14.83 16.47
CA PHE A 9 8.84 15.84 16.59
C PHE A 9 7.68 15.34 17.44
N ASN A 10 7.18 14.13 17.13
CA ASN A 10 6.04 13.55 17.83
C ASN A 10 6.34 13.31 19.33
N VAL A 11 7.52 12.79 19.65
CA VAL A 11 7.94 12.60 21.06
C VAL A 11 8.02 13.92 21.81
N ILE A 12 8.64 14.94 21.23
CA ILE A 12 8.79 16.27 21.87
C ILE A 12 7.40 16.94 22.02
N SER A 13 6.50 16.71 21.08
CA SER A 13 5.12 17.23 21.12
C SER A 13 4.19 16.48 22.10
N GLY A 14 4.73 15.54 22.88
CA GLY A 14 3.96 14.78 23.87
C GLY A 14 3.17 13.61 23.30
N ASN A 15 3.43 13.24 22.05
CA ASN A 15 2.77 12.14 21.35
C ASN A 15 3.76 10.98 21.10
N ALA A 16 4.45 10.55 22.16
CA ALA A 16 5.34 9.40 22.08
C ALA A 16 4.55 8.11 21.76
N PRO A 17 5.11 7.17 20.98
CA PRO A 17 4.46 5.89 20.70
C PRO A 17 4.15 5.14 22.00
N HIS A 18 2.89 4.72 22.16
CA HIS A 18 2.48 3.85 23.26
C HIS A 18 2.99 2.44 23.04
N MET A 19 3.54 1.84 24.08
CA MET A 19 4.07 0.47 24.04
C MET A 19 3.06 -0.48 24.69
N GLY A 20 2.50 -1.38 23.93
CA GLY A 20 1.54 -2.38 24.41
C GLY A 20 0.35 -2.54 23.48
N ALA A 21 -0.34 -3.69 23.61
CA ALA A 21 -1.50 -4.04 22.80
C ALA A 21 -2.82 -3.77 23.55
N ASP A 22 -2.94 -2.60 24.16
CA ASP A 22 -4.08 -2.20 24.97
C ASP A 22 -4.96 -1.14 24.30
N TYR A 23 -5.98 -0.68 25.02
CA TYR A 23 -6.91 0.34 24.54
C TYR A 23 -6.23 1.65 24.13
N GLU A 24 -5.21 2.11 24.87
CA GLU A 24 -4.52 3.37 24.56
C GLU A 24 -3.71 3.27 23.27
N TYR A 25 -3.12 2.12 22.99
CA TYR A 25 -2.43 1.86 21.72
C TYR A 25 -3.40 1.94 20.53
N TRP A 26 -4.53 1.24 20.62
CA TRP A 26 -5.55 1.28 19.56
C TRP A 26 -6.14 2.67 19.36
N LYS A 27 -6.31 3.43 20.43
CA LYS A 27 -6.75 4.82 20.37
C LYS A 27 -5.74 5.71 19.67
N GLN A 28 -4.44 5.52 19.93
CA GLN A 28 -3.37 6.25 19.26
C GLN A 28 -3.30 5.91 17.76
N LEU A 29 -3.40 4.64 17.39
CA LEU A 29 -3.47 4.20 15.98
C LEU A 29 -4.65 4.82 15.25
N LYS A 30 -5.84 4.79 15.87
CA LYS A 30 -7.05 5.40 15.31
C LYS A 30 -6.87 6.90 15.08
N HIS A 31 -6.39 7.62 16.07
CA HIS A 31 -6.15 9.06 15.96
C HIS A 31 -5.15 9.38 14.83
N GLN A 32 -4.09 8.61 14.71
CA GLN A 32 -3.13 8.80 13.62
C GLN A 32 -3.72 8.48 12.24
N ALA A 33 -4.57 7.45 12.14
CA ALA A 33 -5.27 7.13 10.90
C ALA A 33 -6.25 8.26 10.48
N GLU A 34 -6.91 8.89 11.44
CA GLU A 34 -7.76 10.06 11.20
C GLU A 34 -6.94 11.23 10.63
N ARG A 35 -5.74 11.48 11.15
CA ARG A 35 -4.83 12.51 10.61
C ARG A 35 -4.39 12.19 9.17
N VAL A 36 -3.99 10.95 8.90
CA VAL A 36 -3.64 10.53 7.52
C VAL A 36 -4.80 10.76 6.56
N TYR A 37 -6.03 10.48 7.01
CA TYR A 37 -7.23 10.71 6.21
C TYR A 37 -7.47 12.21 5.93
N GLU A 38 -7.29 13.09 6.94
CA GLU A 38 -7.42 14.52 6.78
C GLU A 38 -6.44 15.06 5.74
N GLU A 39 -5.14 14.72 5.85
CA GLU A 39 -4.12 15.14 4.90
C GLU A 39 -4.36 14.57 3.47
N ALA A 40 -4.82 13.33 3.38
CA ALA A 40 -5.16 12.73 2.08
C ALA A 40 -6.36 13.44 1.42
N LYS A 41 -7.30 13.93 2.21
CA LYS A 41 -8.43 14.71 1.69
C LYS A 41 -7.96 16.09 1.20
N GLU A 42 -7.10 16.78 1.94
CA GLU A 42 -6.53 18.07 1.51
C GLU A 42 -5.71 17.92 0.22
N LEU A 43 -4.95 16.85 0.08
CA LEU A 43 -4.24 16.51 -1.16
C LEU A 43 -5.22 16.32 -2.34
N LEU A 44 -6.34 15.63 -2.11
CA LEU A 44 -7.37 15.43 -3.14
C LEU A 44 -7.99 16.78 -3.55
N ASP A 45 -8.38 17.60 -2.58
CA ASP A 45 -8.97 18.92 -2.82
C ASP A 45 -7.99 19.82 -3.62
N ALA A 46 -6.69 19.80 -3.28
CA ALA A 46 -5.64 20.51 -4.02
C ALA A 46 -5.49 20.05 -5.48
N CYS A 47 -5.67 18.75 -5.74
CA CYS A 47 -5.69 18.20 -7.11
C CYS A 47 -6.92 18.68 -7.88
N GLU A 48 -8.10 18.72 -7.26
CA GLU A 48 -9.34 19.22 -7.87
C GLU A 48 -9.26 20.73 -8.20
N GLU A 49 -8.53 21.48 -7.38
CA GLU A 49 -8.24 22.91 -7.61
C GLU A 49 -7.14 23.17 -8.65
N GLU A 50 -6.47 22.12 -9.15
CA GLU A 50 -5.33 22.19 -10.07
C GLU A 50 -4.17 23.06 -9.53
N ASN A 51 -4.00 23.11 -8.21
CA ASN A 51 -2.98 23.90 -7.52
C ASN A 51 -1.75 23.04 -7.20
N MET A 52 -0.74 23.03 -8.08
CA MET A 52 0.45 22.20 -7.93
C MET A 52 1.26 22.49 -6.64
N GLN A 53 1.28 23.72 -6.13
CA GLN A 53 1.96 24.02 -4.87
C GLN A 53 1.24 23.34 -3.70
N ALA A 54 -0.10 23.45 -3.65
CA ALA A 54 -0.92 22.79 -2.63
C ALA A 54 -0.88 21.26 -2.77
N VAL A 55 -0.81 20.70 -3.99
CA VAL A 55 -0.60 19.26 -4.25
C VAL A 55 0.71 18.78 -3.64
N LEU A 56 1.80 19.54 -3.84
CA LEU A 56 3.10 19.18 -3.26
C LEU A 56 3.07 19.21 -1.73
N ASP A 57 2.47 20.24 -1.15
CA ASP A 57 2.31 20.41 0.30
C ASP A 57 1.51 19.23 0.89
N GLY A 58 0.32 18.97 0.36
CA GLY A 58 -0.53 17.88 0.78
C GLY A 58 0.13 16.49 0.61
N PHE A 59 0.88 16.27 -0.46
CA PHE A 59 1.67 15.03 -0.61
C PHE A 59 2.71 14.86 0.51
N LEU A 60 3.40 15.94 0.88
CA LEU A 60 4.40 15.90 1.94
C LEU A 60 3.77 15.67 3.32
N ASP A 61 2.58 16.23 3.57
CA ASP A 61 1.85 16.05 4.83
C ASP A 61 1.28 14.62 4.94
N VAL A 62 0.72 14.05 3.88
CA VAL A 62 0.35 12.63 3.83
C VAL A 62 1.55 11.73 4.12
N ARG A 63 2.69 12.02 3.51
CA ARG A 63 3.92 11.26 3.76
C ARG A 63 4.35 11.38 5.22
N TYR A 64 4.37 12.60 5.77
CA TYR A 64 4.79 12.88 7.15
C TYR A 64 3.91 12.13 8.17
N THR A 65 2.59 12.16 7.98
CA THR A 65 1.64 11.48 8.86
C THR A 65 1.70 9.96 8.73
N ASN A 66 1.96 9.42 7.52
CA ASN A 66 2.19 7.99 7.30
C ASN A 66 3.50 7.49 7.93
N GLU A 67 4.57 8.27 7.90
CA GLU A 67 5.82 7.91 8.58
C GLU A 67 5.60 7.73 10.09
N TYR A 68 4.77 8.58 10.71
CA TYR A 68 4.45 8.40 12.12
C TYR A 68 3.51 7.23 12.38
N MET A 69 2.57 6.92 11.46
CA MET A 69 1.79 5.68 11.54
C MET A 69 2.70 4.45 11.53
N GLU A 70 3.74 4.44 10.71
CA GLU A 70 4.74 3.36 10.70
C GLU A 70 5.48 3.25 12.04
N ASP A 71 5.87 4.38 12.66
CA ASP A 71 6.48 4.38 14.00
C ASP A 71 5.59 3.71 15.05
N LEU A 72 4.28 3.97 15.01
CA LEU A 72 3.31 3.35 15.91
C LEU A 72 3.19 1.83 15.68
N LEU A 73 3.18 1.39 14.43
CA LEU A 73 3.17 -0.03 14.08
C LEU A 73 4.44 -0.73 14.55
N ILE A 74 5.60 -0.12 14.36
CA ILE A 74 6.89 -0.64 14.84
C ILE A 74 6.91 -0.70 16.38
N ALA A 75 6.37 0.30 17.07
CA ALA A 75 6.23 0.29 18.53
C ALA A 75 5.33 -0.86 19.02
N GLY A 76 4.37 -1.27 18.22
CA GLY A 76 3.57 -2.48 18.40
C GLY A 76 4.23 -3.78 17.93
N GLU A 77 5.54 -3.75 17.64
CA GLU A 77 6.33 -4.91 17.18
C GLU A 77 5.87 -5.50 15.83
N VAL A 78 5.17 -4.72 14.99
CA VAL A 78 4.79 -5.12 13.63
C VAL A 78 6.01 -5.00 12.71
N ASP A 79 6.31 -6.04 11.93
CA ASP A 79 7.40 -6.02 10.95
C ASP A 79 6.94 -5.35 9.63
N THR A 80 6.85 -4.02 9.67
CA THR A 80 6.35 -3.20 8.55
C THR A 80 7.20 -3.36 7.30
N LYS A 81 8.52 -3.51 7.47
CA LYS A 81 9.45 -3.67 6.35
C LYS A 81 9.19 -4.95 5.57
N LYS A 82 9.14 -6.10 6.26
CA LYS A 82 8.85 -7.37 5.58
C LYS A 82 7.43 -7.42 5.03
N ALA A 83 6.46 -6.81 5.72
CA ALA A 83 5.11 -6.68 5.20
C ALA A 83 5.08 -5.86 3.90
N TRP A 84 5.82 -4.77 3.83
CA TRP A 84 5.96 -3.95 2.62
C TRP A 84 6.62 -4.74 1.48
N ASP A 85 7.72 -5.42 1.75
CA ASP A 85 8.40 -6.26 0.75
C ASP A 85 7.43 -7.32 0.18
N ALA A 86 6.65 -7.98 1.04
CA ALA A 86 5.65 -8.96 0.61
C ALA A 86 4.51 -8.35 -0.23
N VAL A 87 4.09 -7.11 0.06
CA VAL A 87 3.10 -6.39 -0.76
C VAL A 87 3.67 -6.02 -2.12
N CYS A 88 4.93 -5.59 -2.19
CA CYS A 88 5.61 -5.31 -3.45
C CYS A 88 5.74 -6.57 -4.31
N GLU A 89 6.24 -7.68 -3.75
CA GLU A 89 6.34 -8.97 -4.43
C GLU A 89 4.98 -9.47 -4.95
N ASN A 90 3.92 -9.27 -4.15
CA ASN A 90 2.56 -9.60 -4.58
C ASN A 90 2.10 -8.76 -5.77
N ASN A 91 2.44 -7.48 -5.83
CA ASN A 91 2.12 -6.65 -6.98
C ASN A 91 2.95 -7.04 -8.20
N ASP A 92 4.23 -7.36 -8.02
CA ASP A 92 5.12 -7.82 -9.09
C ASP A 92 4.65 -9.15 -9.70
N SER A 93 3.95 -9.99 -8.95
CA SER A 93 3.37 -11.24 -9.45
C SER A 93 2.13 -11.07 -10.36
N LYS A 94 1.66 -9.82 -10.55
CA LYS A 94 0.54 -9.51 -11.46
C LYS A 94 0.97 -9.28 -12.91
N PHE A 95 2.28 -9.32 -13.19
CA PHE A 95 2.82 -9.26 -14.55
C PHE A 95 3.81 -10.41 -14.79
N THR A 96 4.09 -10.69 -16.04
CA THR A 96 4.97 -11.79 -16.46
C THR A 96 5.65 -11.46 -17.78
N THR A 97 6.80 -12.08 -18.04
CA THR A 97 7.47 -12.03 -19.35
C THR A 97 6.96 -13.10 -20.32
N SER A 98 6.10 -14.01 -19.86
CA SER A 98 5.51 -15.08 -20.67
C SER A 98 4.12 -14.72 -21.18
N TYR A 99 4.01 -14.49 -22.48
CA TYR A 99 2.71 -14.31 -23.15
C TYR A 99 1.75 -15.49 -22.92
N THR A 100 2.28 -16.73 -23.03
CA THR A 100 1.48 -17.95 -22.84
C THR A 100 0.85 -17.96 -21.45
N TYR A 101 1.63 -17.64 -20.41
CA TYR A 101 1.13 -17.59 -19.03
C TYR A 101 0.06 -16.50 -18.82
N ALA A 102 0.24 -15.32 -19.44
CA ALA A 102 -0.76 -14.27 -19.41
C ALA A 102 -2.06 -14.68 -20.14
N ALA A 103 -1.94 -15.32 -21.33
CA ALA A 103 -3.07 -15.80 -22.09
C ALA A 103 -3.88 -16.88 -21.33
N GLU A 104 -3.21 -17.85 -20.74
CA GLU A 104 -3.84 -18.88 -19.89
C GLU A 104 -4.53 -18.26 -18.65
N SER A 105 -3.91 -17.23 -18.05
CA SER A 105 -4.51 -16.51 -16.93
C SER A 105 -5.79 -15.78 -17.34
N LYS A 106 -5.81 -15.18 -18.53
CA LYS A 106 -7.00 -14.57 -19.13
C LYS A 106 -8.11 -15.59 -19.30
N GLU A 107 -7.82 -16.79 -19.83
CA GLU A 107 -8.80 -17.87 -19.99
C GLU A 107 -9.38 -18.32 -18.65
N CYS A 108 -8.53 -18.49 -17.62
CA CYS A 108 -9.00 -18.80 -16.26
C CYS A 108 -9.92 -17.75 -15.67
N LEU A 109 -9.73 -16.46 -16.02
CA LEU A 109 -10.60 -15.38 -15.59
C LEU A 109 -11.92 -15.38 -16.38
N ALA A 110 -11.88 -15.68 -17.69
CA ALA A 110 -13.09 -15.81 -18.51
C ALA A 110 -14.00 -16.94 -18.01
N ASP A 111 -13.44 -18.07 -17.57
CA ASP A 111 -14.19 -19.18 -16.94
C ASP A 111 -14.91 -18.77 -15.65
N LYS A 112 -14.45 -17.70 -15.00
CA LYS A 112 -15.07 -17.09 -13.82
C LYS A 112 -16.03 -15.93 -14.14
N GLY A 113 -16.27 -15.67 -15.43
CA GLY A 113 -17.14 -14.59 -15.89
C GLY A 113 -16.48 -13.21 -15.98
N GLU A 114 -15.16 -13.14 -15.87
CA GLU A 114 -14.40 -11.88 -15.99
C GLU A 114 -13.88 -11.71 -17.42
N GLU A 115 -14.41 -10.73 -18.13
CA GLU A 115 -13.92 -10.39 -19.47
C GLU A 115 -12.64 -9.55 -19.36
N CYS A 116 -11.54 -10.08 -19.90
CA CYS A 116 -10.21 -9.50 -19.80
C CYS A 116 -9.48 -9.51 -21.15
N TYR A 117 -8.44 -8.67 -21.23
CA TYR A 117 -7.50 -8.66 -22.35
C TYR A 117 -6.06 -8.72 -21.82
N VAL A 118 -5.14 -9.18 -22.67
CA VAL A 118 -3.69 -9.13 -22.39
C VAL A 118 -3.13 -7.86 -23.00
N GLU A 119 -2.40 -7.11 -22.19
CA GLU A 119 -1.63 -5.94 -22.63
C GLU A 119 -0.15 -6.21 -22.48
N SER A 120 0.65 -5.73 -23.43
CA SER A 120 2.12 -5.78 -23.37
C SER A 120 2.72 -4.40 -23.21
N VAL A 121 3.74 -4.30 -22.39
CA VAL A 121 4.51 -3.07 -22.17
C VAL A 121 5.99 -3.42 -22.18
N GLN A 122 6.78 -2.62 -22.93
CA GLN A 122 8.22 -2.72 -22.85
C GLN A 122 8.76 -1.83 -21.74
N TYR A 123 9.53 -2.43 -20.83
CA TYR A 123 10.14 -1.74 -19.71
C TYR A 123 11.57 -2.25 -19.52
N ASP A 124 12.53 -1.32 -19.45
CA ASP A 124 13.96 -1.60 -19.25
C ASP A 124 14.52 -2.68 -20.20
N GLY A 125 14.10 -2.63 -21.48
CA GLY A 125 14.56 -3.56 -22.52
C GLY A 125 13.87 -4.92 -22.53
N GLU A 126 12.95 -5.18 -21.64
CA GLU A 126 12.19 -6.44 -21.55
C GLU A 126 10.69 -6.21 -21.79
N LEU A 127 10.02 -7.20 -22.37
CA LEU A 127 8.59 -7.16 -22.67
C LEU A 127 7.80 -7.87 -21.57
N TYR A 128 6.91 -7.11 -20.93
CA TYR A 128 6.02 -7.59 -19.88
C TYR A 128 4.59 -7.68 -20.36
N TYR A 129 3.83 -8.62 -19.80
CA TYR A 129 2.42 -8.85 -20.07
C TYR A 129 1.61 -8.74 -18.78
N THR A 130 0.49 -8.04 -18.85
CA THR A 130 -0.54 -7.97 -17.81
C THR A 130 -1.86 -8.44 -18.35
N VAL A 131 -2.74 -8.93 -17.49
CA VAL A 131 -4.14 -9.21 -17.82
C VAL A 131 -4.99 -8.12 -17.19
N LYS A 132 -5.75 -7.41 -18.01
CA LYS A 132 -6.59 -6.30 -17.57
C LYS A 132 -8.07 -6.60 -17.81
N ARG A 133 -8.91 -6.18 -16.88
CA ARG A 133 -10.36 -6.30 -17.02
C ARG A 133 -10.90 -5.24 -17.97
N ASN A 134 -11.79 -5.66 -18.89
CA ASN A 134 -12.31 -4.79 -19.96
C ASN A 134 -13.06 -3.56 -19.43
N VAL A 135 -13.82 -3.71 -18.35
CA VAL A 135 -14.74 -2.68 -17.87
C VAL A 135 -14.05 -1.48 -17.23
N ASP A 136 -12.90 -1.67 -16.59
CA ASP A 136 -12.23 -0.63 -15.78
C ASP A 136 -10.70 -0.61 -15.92
N ASN A 137 -10.14 -1.44 -16.80
CA ASN A 137 -8.71 -1.60 -17.02
C ASN A 137 -7.90 -2.04 -15.76
N LYS A 138 -8.58 -2.58 -14.76
CA LYS A 138 -7.94 -3.10 -13.56
C LYS A 138 -7.00 -4.25 -13.91
N VAL A 139 -5.75 -4.18 -13.43
CA VAL A 139 -4.78 -5.29 -13.54
C VAL A 139 -5.25 -6.44 -12.66
N MET A 140 -5.47 -7.59 -13.30
CA MET A 140 -5.99 -8.79 -12.66
C MET A 140 -4.86 -9.68 -12.15
N LYS A 141 -5.18 -10.54 -11.19
CA LYS A 141 -4.27 -11.56 -10.70
C LYS A 141 -4.07 -12.64 -11.76
N LEU A 142 -2.82 -13.09 -11.94
CA LEU A 142 -2.52 -14.21 -12.81
C LEU A 142 -2.95 -15.55 -12.17
N LYS A 143 -3.02 -16.62 -12.93
CA LYS A 143 -3.69 -17.89 -12.53
C LYS A 143 -3.15 -18.56 -11.25
N HIS A 144 -1.87 -18.36 -10.91
CA HIS A 144 -1.25 -18.91 -9.70
C HIS A 144 -0.90 -17.85 -8.65
N HIS A 145 -1.55 -16.69 -8.75
CA HIS A 145 -1.32 -15.61 -7.80
C HIS A 145 -1.92 -15.95 -6.43
N GLU A 146 -1.09 -15.88 -5.40
CA GLU A 146 -1.51 -15.97 -4.00
C GLU A 146 -1.37 -14.58 -3.33
N SER A 147 -2.39 -14.18 -2.59
CA SER A 147 -2.29 -12.95 -1.80
C SER A 147 -1.33 -13.16 -0.63
N PRO A 148 -0.49 -12.17 -0.30
CA PRO A 148 0.44 -12.32 0.81
C PRO A 148 -0.31 -12.48 2.13
N ASP A 149 0.12 -13.42 2.96
CA ASP A 149 -0.30 -13.49 4.34
C ASP A 149 0.47 -12.44 5.16
N ILE A 150 -0.09 -11.23 5.25
CA ILE A 150 0.51 -10.16 6.04
C ILE A 150 0.32 -10.38 7.55
N GLY A 151 -0.59 -11.27 7.96
CA GLY A 151 -0.82 -11.62 9.36
C GLY A 151 0.42 -12.22 10.04
N LYS A 152 1.31 -12.85 9.27
CA LYS A 152 2.58 -13.41 9.81
C LYS A 152 3.55 -12.33 10.32
N PHE A 153 3.36 -11.07 9.92
CA PHE A 153 4.19 -9.94 10.37
C PHE A 153 3.58 -9.18 11.55
N VAL A 154 2.44 -9.63 12.04
CA VAL A 154 1.72 -9.06 13.18
C VAL A 154 1.92 -9.98 14.39
N PRO A 155 2.31 -9.44 15.56
CA PRO A 155 2.44 -10.22 16.79
C PRO A 155 1.16 -10.93 17.20
N GLU A 156 1.29 -12.09 17.85
CA GLU A 156 0.15 -12.92 18.28
C GLU A 156 -0.81 -12.17 19.20
N VAL A 157 -0.32 -11.21 19.98
CA VAL A 157 -1.14 -10.42 20.91
C VAL A 157 -2.23 -9.58 20.21
N TYR A 158 -2.11 -9.36 18.89
CA TYR A 158 -3.10 -8.62 18.08
C TYR A 158 -3.99 -9.53 17.23
N LYS A 159 -3.77 -10.84 17.25
CA LYS A 159 -4.55 -11.84 16.54
C LYS A 159 -5.64 -12.39 17.45
#